data_e696a5a29f77b725f4ed9549bb9b69f6
#
_entry.id   e696a5a29f77b725f4ed9549bb9b69f6
#
_cell.length_a   1.000
_cell.length_b   1.000
_cell.length_c   1.000
_cell.angle_alpha   90.00
_cell.angle_beta   90.00
_cell.angle_gamma   90.00
#
_symmetry.space_group_name_H-M   'P 1'
#
loop_
_entity.id
_entity.type
_entity.pdbx_description
1 polymer ?
#
loop_
_entity_poly.entity_id
_entity_poly.type
_entity_poly.pdbx_seq_one_letter_code
_entity_poly.pdbx_strand_id
1 'polypeptide(L)'
;VIELSLDTSAATIVSVLKDGTVVGHAHNESTRHHAESITELVREALGQAGLPLEAKDAGIERVLVGTGPAPFTGLRAGLVSARVFALVTGAPVYGASSLDVIARQALDLLPPDTHVYAVSDARRKELYWGHYVAEGADDVRLIGRLEVGTAQSLLNSMRDADGLIISAGELPAHSVDCLALAGKGPIVDGDPAVLSRIVSARLAKGEEERLGTEPLYLRRPEIHGQPMERM
;
A
#
# COMPACT_ATOMS: atom_id res chain seq x y z
N VAL A 1 -15.90 -0.06 -15.85
CA VAL A 1 -15.77 0.48 -14.46
C VAL A 1 -14.60 1.42 -14.40
N ILE A 2 -14.83 2.66 -13.94
CA ILE A 2 -13.77 3.65 -13.70
C ILE A 2 -13.43 3.64 -12.22
N GLU A 3 -12.15 3.45 -11.91
CA GLU A 3 -11.65 3.38 -10.55
C GLU A 3 -10.57 4.44 -10.31
N LEU A 4 -10.63 5.09 -9.14
CA LEU A 4 -9.58 5.96 -8.64
C LEU A 4 -8.85 5.25 -7.51
N SER A 5 -7.57 4.96 -7.70
CA SER A 5 -6.74 4.28 -6.71
C SER A 5 -5.63 5.19 -6.20
N LEU A 6 -5.38 5.19 -4.88
CA LEU A 6 -4.33 6.02 -4.28
C LEU A 6 -3.66 5.36 -3.09
N ASP A 7 -2.38 5.67 -2.92
CA ASP A 7 -1.59 5.29 -1.75
C ASP A 7 -0.64 6.44 -1.34
N THR A 8 -0.50 6.63 -0.04
CA THR A 8 0.38 7.65 0.56
C THR A 8 1.30 7.06 1.62
N SER A 9 1.51 5.74 1.60
CA SER A 9 2.30 5.05 2.61
C SER A 9 3.81 5.29 2.48
N ALA A 10 4.29 5.49 1.26
CA ALA A 10 5.69 5.83 0.97
C ALA A 10 5.78 7.12 0.15
N ALA A 11 5.53 7.06 -1.13
CA ALA A 11 5.25 8.21 -1.99
C ALA A 11 3.75 8.47 -2.05
N THR A 12 3.32 9.58 -2.65
CA THR A 12 1.92 9.76 -3.04
C THR A 12 1.76 9.26 -4.47
N ILE A 13 1.01 8.20 -4.66
CA ILE A 13 0.74 7.61 -5.98
C ILE A 13 -0.76 7.60 -6.21
N VAL A 14 -1.17 8.02 -7.41
CA VAL A 14 -2.56 8.02 -7.86
C VAL A 14 -2.63 7.35 -9.22
N SER A 15 -3.55 6.40 -9.36
CA SER A 15 -3.82 5.71 -10.62
C SER A 15 -5.32 5.76 -10.94
N VAL A 16 -5.65 6.04 -12.19
CA VAL A 16 -7.00 5.94 -12.74
C VAL A 16 -7.04 4.70 -13.63
N LEU A 17 -8.01 3.82 -13.34
CA LEU A 17 -8.19 2.60 -14.10
C LEU A 17 -9.53 2.63 -14.82
N LYS A 18 -9.56 2.03 -16.00
CA LYS A 18 -10.77 1.73 -16.75
C LYS A 18 -10.80 0.23 -17.07
N ASP A 19 -11.79 -0.45 -16.52
CA ASP A 19 -11.96 -1.91 -16.71
C ASP A 19 -10.67 -2.69 -16.35
N GLY A 20 -10.05 -2.34 -15.22
CA GLY A 20 -8.82 -2.96 -14.70
C GLY A 20 -7.52 -2.53 -15.40
N THR A 21 -7.60 -1.68 -16.44
CA THR A 21 -6.43 -1.16 -17.15
C THR A 21 -6.09 0.25 -16.66
N VAL A 22 -4.84 0.51 -16.33
CA VAL A 22 -4.37 1.85 -15.96
C VAL A 22 -4.43 2.77 -17.19
N VAL A 23 -5.18 3.87 -17.09
CA VAL A 23 -5.36 4.88 -18.14
C VAL A 23 -4.82 6.25 -17.75
N GLY A 24 -4.48 6.43 -16.47
CA GLY A 24 -3.81 7.63 -15.96
C GLY A 24 -3.03 7.30 -14.71
N HIS A 25 -1.85 7.92 -14.55
CA HIS A 25 -0.95 7.67 -13.43
C HIS A 25 -0.17 8.94 -13.08
N ALA A 26 -0.16 9.30 -11.81
CA ALA A 26 0.61 10.44 -11.32
C ALA A 26 1.22 10.10 -9.95
N HIS A 27 2.41 10.62 -9.68
CA HIS A 27 3.08 10.37 -8.41
C HIS A 27 3.91 11.56 -7.96
N ASN A 28 4.15 11.62 -6.65
CA ASN A 28 5.04 12.59 -6.03
C ASN A 28 5.86 11.89 -4.93
N GLU A 29 7.17 11.90 -5.10
CA GLU A 29 8.10 11.29 -4.13
C GLU A 29 8.29 12.11 -2.86
N SER A 30 7.82 13.38 -2.84
CA SER A 30 7.94 14.23 -1.66
C SER A 30 7.08 13.71 -0.52
N THR A 31 7.71 13.34 0.58
CA THR A 31 7.04 12.87 1.81
C THR A 31 6.52 14.03 2.69
N ARG A 32 6.67 15.30 2.29
CA ARG A 32 6.37 16.45 3.14
C ARG A 32 5.04 17.15 2.85
N HIS A 33 4.41 16.93 1.70
CA HIS A 33 3.21 17.68 1.26
C HIS A 33 2.14 16.75 0.70
N HIS A 34 1.95 15.57 1.30
CA HIS A 34 1.00 14.58 0.80
C HIS A 34 -0.42 15.16 0.60
N ALA A 35 -0.93 15.89 1.58
CA ALA A 35 -2.31 16.37 1.52
C ALA A 35 -2.54 17.44 0.42
N GLU A 36 -1.54 18.30 0.17
CA GLU A 36 -1.63 19.38 -0.82
C GLU A 36 -1.50 18.86 -2.25
N SER A 37 -0.70 17.79 -2.44
CA SER A 37 -0.42 17.24 -3.77
C SER A 37 -1.49 16.26 -4.26
N ILE A 38 -2.28 15.61 -3.38
CA ILE A 38 -3.21 14.54 -3.78
C ILE A 38 -4.22 15.03 -4.81
N THR A 39 -4.84 16.19 -4.59
CA THR A 39 -5.85 16.72 -5.52
C THR A 39 -5.24 17.04 -6.89
N GLU A 40 -4.04 17.60 -6.93
CA GLU A 40 -3.35 17.88 -8.17
C GLU A 40 -2.97 16.60 -8.93
N LEU A 41 -2.48 15.59 -8.23
CA LEU A 41 -2.16 14.29 -8.82
C LEU A 41 -3.42 13.57 -9.34
N VAL A 42 -4.55 13.69 -8.64
CA VAL A 42 -5.82 13.17 -9.16
C VAL A 42 -6.23 13.87 -10.45
N ARG A 43 -6.13 15.19 -10.51
CA ARG A 43 -6.43 15.97 -11.73
C ARG A 43 -5.49 15.59 -12.88
N GLU A 44 -4.21 15.40 -12.59
CA GLU A 44 -3.21 14.96 -13.56
C GLU A 44 -3.56 13.56 -14.13
N ALA A 45 -3.80 12.59 -13.24
CA ALA A 45 -4.15 11.23 -13.65
C ALA A 45 -5.49 11.17 -14.44
N LEU A 46 -6.50 11.96 -14.03
CA LEU A 46 -7.76 12.10 -14.78
C LEU A 46 -7.53 12.72 -16.16
N GLY A 47 -6.68 13.75 -16.25
CA GLY A 47 -6.33 14.38 -17.54
C GLY A 47 -5.62 13.42 -18.49
N GLN A 48 -4.68 12.60 -17.99
CA GLN A 48 -4.03 11.54 -18.77
C GLN A 48 -5.04 10.50 -19.27
N ALA A 49 -6.05 10.20 -18.45
CA ALA A 49 -7.14 9.28 -18.80
C ALA A 49 -8.15 9.86 -19.80
N GLY A 50 -8.04 11.14 -20.17
CA GLY A 50 -9.00 11.85 -21.02
C GLY A 50 -10.37 12.05 -20.34
N LEU A 51 -10.40 12.06 -19.00
CA LEU A 51 -11.61 12.27 -18.21
C LEU A 51 -11.71 13.71 -17.71
N PRO A 52 -12.92 14.16 -17.27
CA PRO A 52 -13.07 15.43 -16.57
C PRO A 52 -12.11 15.54 -15.40
N LEU A 53 -11.48 16.71 -15.23
CA LEU A 53 -10.47 16.94 -14.19
C LEU A 53 -11.04 16.99 -12.76
N GLU A 54 -12.34 17.21 -12.64
CA GLU A 54 -13.04 17.19 -11.35
C GLU A 54 -13.56 15.77 -11.08
N ALA A 55 -13.12 15.14 -10.01
CA ALA A 55 -13.47 13.75 -9.70
C ALA A 55 -14.98 13.46 -9.70
N LYS A 56 -15.80 14.45 -9.24
CA LYS A 56 -17.27 14.35 -9.21
C LYS A 56 -17.90 14.19 -10.59
N ASP A 57 -17.21 14.65 -11.64
CA ASP A 57 -17.72 14.65 -13.03
C ASP A 57 -17.05 13.53 -13.87
N ALA A 58 -16.07 12.83 -13.30
CA ALA A 58 -15.24 11.84 -14.00
C ALA A 58 -15.88 10.45 -14.12
N GLY A 59 -17.07 10.25 -13.53
CA GLY A 59 -17.76 8.96 -13.58
C GLY A 59 -17.06 7.85 -12.79
N ILE A 60 -16.35 8.20 -11.72
CA ILE A 60 -15.67 7.24 -10.85
C ILE A 60 -16.70 6.36 -10.15
N GLU A 61 -16.56 5.05 -10.30
CA GLU A 61 -17.48 4.04 -9.75
C GLU A 61 -16.94 3.36 -8.49
N ARG A 62 -15.60 3.41 -8.26
CA ARG A 62 -14.94 2.92 -7.05
C ARG A 62 -13.75 3.79 -6.69
N VAL A 63 -13.54 4.01 -5.39
CA VAL A 63 -12.32 4.59 -4.86
C VAL A 63 -11.57 3.53 -4.08
N LEU A 64 -10.29 3.36 -4.36
CA LEU A 64 -9.42 2.35 -3.79
C LEU A 64 -8.29 3.05 -3.03
N VAL A 65 -7.92 2.54 -1.84
CA VAL A 65 -6.90 3.19 -1.03
C VAL A 65 -6.01 2.21 -0.29
N GLY A 66 -4.71 2.48 -0.31
CA GLY A 66 -3.75 1.80 0.55
C GLY A 66 -3.94 2.20 2.02
N THR A 67 -4.09 1.22 2.90
CA THR A 67 -4.33 1.45 4.34
C THR A 67 -3.05 1.40 5.19
N GLY A 68 -1.88 1.39 4.54
CA GLY A 68 -0.58 1.24 5.19
C GLY A 68 -0.19 -0.24 5.40
N PRO A 69 0.70 -0.52 6.37
CA PRO A 69 1.20 0.37 7.42
C PRO A 69 2.14 1.46 6.88
N ALA A 70 2.10 2.62 7.52
CA ALA A 70 2.91 3.78 7.14
C ALA A 70 3.07 4.77 8.30
N PRO A 71 3.99 5.74 8.19
CA PRO A 71 4.07 6.85 9.11
C PRO A 71 2.75 7.64 9.16
N PHE A 72 2.36 8.03 10.36
CA PHE A 72 1.03 8.47 10.75
C PHE A 72 0.41 9.59 9.87
N THR A 73 1.17 10.64 9.56
CA THR A 73 0.63 11.84 8.90
C THR A 73 0.27 11.57 7.43
N GLY A 74 1.17 10.95 6.68
CA GLY A 74 0.95 10.64 5.26
C GLY A 74 -0.23 9.69 5.08
N LEU A 75 -0.26 8.61 5.85
CA LEU A 75 -1.35 7.63 5.80
C LEU A 75 -2.73 8.25 6.02
N ARG A 76 -2.86 9.13 7.02
CA ARG A 76 -4.12 9.83 7.27
C ARG A 76 -4.56 10.72 6.13
N ALA A 77 -3.62 11.45 5.52
CA ALA A 77 -3.93 12.31 4.39
C ALA A 77 -4.54 11.50 3.23
N GLY A 78 -3.95 10.37 2.88
CA GLY A 78 -4.46 9.48 1.84
C GLY A 78 -5.86 8.94 2.16
N LEU A 79 -6.04 8.39 3.36
CA LEU A 79 -7.33 7.81 3.77
C LEU A 79 -8.45 8.84 3.83
N VAL A 80 -8.18 10.04 4.35
CA VAL A 80 -9.17 11.13 4.37
C VAL A 80 -9.50 11.57 2.95
N SER A 81 -8.51 11.74 2.08
CA SER A 81 -8.72 12.11 0.68
C SER A 81 -9.57 11.08 -0.06
N ALA A 82 -9.27 9.78 0.11
CA ALA A 82 -10.06 8.71 -0.50
C ALA A 82 -11.54 8.77 -0.07
N ARG A 83 -11.79 8.95 1.22
CA ARG A 83 -13.15 9.10 1.75
C ARG A 83 -13.87 10.35 1.21
N VAL A 84 -13.14 11.46 1.03
CA VAL A 84 -13.68 12.69 0.42
C VAL A 84 -14.00 12.44 -1.06
N PHE A 85 -13.11 11.79 -1.83
CA PHE A 85 -13.40 11.46 -3.22
C PHE A 85 -14.60 10.51 -3.33
N ALA A 86 -14.72 9.51 -2.48
CA ALA A 86 -15.88 8.62 -2.43
C ALA A 86 -17.16 9.39 -2.15
N LEU A 87 -17.13 10.35 -1.22
CA LEU A 87 -18.27 11.19 -0.88
C LEU A 87 -18.73 12.07 -2.06
N VAL A 88 -17.79 12.74 -2.74
CA VAL A 88 -18.13 13.67 -3.83
C VAL A 88 -18.50 12.97 -5.13
N THR A 89 -18.05 11.75 -5.33
CA THR A 89 -18.42 10.92 -6.49
C THR A 89 -19.64 10.05 -6.26
N GLY A 90 -20.01 9.81 -5.00
CA GLY A 90 -21.03 8.82 -4.62
C GLY A 90 -20.57 7.36 -4.77
N ALA A 91 -19.29 7.15 -5.02
CA ALA A 91 -18.72 5.82 -5.20
C ALA A 91 -18.40 5.15 -3.86
N PRO A 92 -18.46 3.81 -3.75
CA PRO A 92 -17.94 3.10 -2.59
C PRO A 92 -16.42 3.25 -2.50
N VAL A 93 -15.89 3.21 -1.26
CA VAL A 93 -14.45 3.23 -0.99
C VAL A 93 -14.02 1.90 -0.37
N TYR A 94 -12.95 1.32 -0.90
CA TYR A 94 -12.37 0.07 -0.43
C TYR A 94 -10.89 0.26 -0.12
N GLY A 95 -10.43 -0.40 0.93
CA GLY A 95 -9.03 -0.37 1.36
C GLY A 95 -8.41 -1.75 1.39
N ALA A 96 -7.09 -1.80 1.16
CA ALA A 96 -6.27 -2.96 1.48
C ALA A 96 -4.88 -2.50 1.90
N SER A 97 -4.09 -3.39 2.50
CA SER A 97 -2.75 -3.05 2.95
C SER A 97 -1.85 -2.63 1.80
N SER A 98 -1.06 -1.59 1.99
CA SER A 98 0.00 -1.22 1.05
C SER A 98 1.06 -2.33 0.88
N LEU A 99 1.23 -3.17 1.91
CA LEU A 99 2.08 -4.36 1.81
C LEU A 99 1.44 -5.48 0.99
N ASP A 100 0.09 -5.58 0.96
CA ASP A 100 -0.61 -6.50 0.04
C ASP A 100 -0.30 -6.14 -1.42
N VAL A 101 -0.27 -4.82 -1.74
CA VAL A 101 0.08 -4.33 -3.08
C VAL A 101 1.49 -4.73 -3.47
N ILE A 102 2.48 -4.47 -2.60
CA ILE A 102 3.89 -4.83 -2.82
C ILE A 102 4.03 -6.35 -3.02
N ALA A 103 3.39 -7.14 -2.16
CA ALA A 103 3.43 -8.59 -2.23
C ALA A 103 2.80 -9.11 -3.54
N ARG A 104 1.64 -8.56 -3.94
CA ARG A 104 0.97 -9.01 -5.17
C ARG A 104 1.79 -8.70 -6.42
N GLN A 105 2.35 -7.50 -6.53
CA GLN A 105 3.21 -7.15 -7.66
C GLN A 105 4.40 -8.10 -7.79
N ALA A 106 5.05 -8.43 -6.68
CA ALA A 106 6.19 -9.35 -6.69
C ALA A 106 5.77 -10.77 -7.09
N LEU A 107 4.64 -11.24 -6.56
CA LEU A 107 4.11 -12.58 -6.84
C LEU A 107 3.59 -12.74 -8.28
N ASP A 108 3.35 -11.64 -9.01
CA ASP A 108 3.10 -11.69 -10.45
C ASP A 108 4.35 -12.08 -11.25
N LEU A 109 5.53 -11.84 -10.70
CA LEU A 109 6.84 -12.07 -11.33
C LEU A 109 7.55 -13.33 -10.82
N LEU A 110 6.98 -14.01 -9.84
CA LEU A 110 7.57 -15.14 -9.13
C LEU A 110 6.73 -16.42 -9.30
N PRO A 111 7.33 -17.60 -9.10
CA PRO A 111 6.56 -18.85 -9.08
C PRO A 111 5.42 -18.81 -8.06
N PRO A 112 4.27 -19.47 -8.33
CA PRO A 112 3.05 -19.37 -7.51
C PRO A 112 3.23 -19.73 -6.03
N ASP A 113 4.13 -20.67 -5.72
CA ASP A 113 4.36 -21.16 -4.36
C ASP A 113 5.44 -20.36 -3.61
N THR A 114 5.88 -19.23 -4.17
CA THR A 114 6.92 -18.41 -3.53
C THR A 114 6.36 -17.71 -2.30
N HIS A 115 7.11 -17.78 -1.20
CA HIS A 115 6.90 -16.96 -0.02
C HIS A 115 7.62 -15.62 -0.17
N VAL A 116 6.94 -14.52 0.16
CA VAL A 116 7.53 -13.18 0.12
C VAL A 116 7.32 -12.44 1.43
N TYR A 117 8.30 -11.65 1.80
CA TYR A 117 8.24 -10.71 2.90
C TYR A 117 8.21 -9.30 2.31
N ALA A 118 7.01 -8.74 2.18
CA ALA A 118 6.83 -7.37 1.72
C ALA A 118 7.23 -6.42 2.84
N VAL A 119 8.14 -5.48 2.54
CA VAL A 119 8.69 -4.54 3.53
C VAL A 119 8.52 -3.10 3.10
N SER A 120 8.38 -2.21 4.09
CA SER A 120 8.43 -0.77 3.89
C SER A 120 9.14 -0.07 5.06
N ASP A 121 9.59 1.18 4.84
CA ASP A 121 10.30 1.97 5.84
C ASP A 121 9.36 2.40 6.98
N ALA A 122 9.61 1.93 8.18
CA ALA A 122 8.88 2.34 9.37
C ALA A 122 9.50 3.55 10.08
N ARG A 123 10.54 4.18 9.48
CA ARG A 123 11.39 5.20 10.09
C ARG A 123 12.16 4.67 11.31
N ARG A 124 13.01 5.52 11.92
CA ARG A 124 13.77 5.18 13.14
C ARG A 124 14.58 3.88 13.05
N LYS A 125 15.10 3.56 11.85
CA LYS A 125 15.86 2.34 11.55
C LYS A 125 15.06 1.04 11.74
N GLU A 126 13.75 1.11 11.53
CA GLU A 126 12.86 -0.05 11.57
C GLU A 126 12.11 -0.20 10.25
N LEU A 127 11.57 -1.39 10.05
CA LEU A 127 10.76 -1.79 8.91
C LEU A 127 9.36 -2.20 9.37
N TYR A 128 8.36 -1.93 8.55
CA TYR A 128 7.12 -2.69 8.55
C TYR A 128 7.28 -3.89 7.63
N TRP A 129 6.70 -5.04 7.99
CA TRP A 129 6.67 -6.18 7.08
C TRP A 129 5.46 -7.08 7.29
N GLY A 130 5.16 -7.86 6.26
CA GLY A 130 4.22 -8.97 6.29
C GLY A 130 4.77 -10.14 5.49
N HIS A 131 4.47 -11.35 5.92
CA HIS A 131 4.78 -12.60 5.22
C HIS A 131 3.59 -13.01 4.37
N TYR A 132 3.79 -13.19 3.07
CA TYR A 132 2.72 -13.42 2.11
C TYR A 132 2.99 -14.59 1.19
N VAL A 133 1.88 -15.18 0.72
CA VAL A 133 1.82 -16.11 -0.40
C VAL A 133 0.71 -15.67 -1.35
N ALA A 134 0.75 -16.13 -2.59
CA ALA A 134 -0.33 -15.87 -3.55
C ALA A 134 -1.64 -16.53 -3.07
N GLU A 135 -2.75 -15.80 -3.24
CA GLU A 135 -4.11 -16.32 -3.06
C GLU A 135 -4.86 -16.21 -4.39
N GLY A 136 -4.60 -17.19 -5.25
CA GLY A 136 -5.00 -17.12 -6.65
C GLY A 136 -4.16 -16.14 -7.46
N ALA A 137 -4.71 -15.68 -8.59
CA ALA A 137 -4.01 -14.78 -9.50
C ALA A 137 -4.00 -13.33 -9.02
N ASP A 138 -5.02 -12.90 -8.27
CA ASP A 138 -5.32 -11.48 -8.06
C ASP A 138 -5.23 -11.01 -6.61
N ASP A 139 -5.11 -11.92 -5.65
CA ASP A 139 -5.04 -11.59 -4.22
C ASP A 139 -3.79 -12.19 -3.57
N VAL A 140 -3.56 -11.83 -2.33
CA VAL A 140 -2.51 -12.34 -1.46
C VAL A 140 -3.08 -12.75 -0.11
N ARG A 141 -2.46 -13.74 0.50
CA ARG A 141 -2.77 -14.17 1.86
C ARG A 141 -1.62 -13.87 2.80
N LEU A 142 -1.90 -13.04 3.81
CA LEU A 142 -0.97 -12.79 4.90
C LEU A 142 -0.85 -14.03 5.79
N ILE A 143 0.37 -14.46 6.04
CA ILE A 143 0.69 -15.54 6.97
C ILE A 143 1.05 -14.91 8.31
N GLY A 144 0.27 -15.19 9.33
CA GLY A 144 0.42 -14.57 10.64
C GLY A 144 -0.16 -13.15 10.71
N ARG A 145 0.68 -12.18 10.99
CA ARG A 145 0.27 -10.76 11.16
C ARG A 145 1.31 -9.81 10.57
N LEU A 146 0.90 -8.56 10.37
CA LEU A 146 1.83 -7.47 10.07
C LEU A 146 2.68 -7.15 11.30
N GLU A 147 3.94 -6.86 11.08
CA GLU A 147 4.92 -6.61 12.14
C GLU A 147 5.69 -5.30 11.88
N VAL A 148 6.30 -4.79 12.97
CA VAL A 148 7.22 -3.66 12.92
C VAL A 148 8.42 -3.94 13.82
N GLY A 149 9.62 -3.61 13.35
CA GLY A 149 10.85 -3.81 14.12
C GLY A 149 12.10 -3.58 13.27
N THR A 150 13.23 -3.97 13.82
CA THR A 150 14.54 -3.83 13.14
C THR A 150 14.68 -4.84 12.00
N ALA A 151 15.62 -4.59 11.09
CA ALA A 151 15.99 -5.56 10.05
C ALA A 151 16.41 -6.91 10.64
N GLN A 152 17.06 -6.91 11.83
CA GLN A 152 17.43 -8.14 12.54
C GLN A 152 16.18 -8.90 13.04
N SER A 153 15.13 -8.19 13.46
CA SER A 153 13.86 -8.81 13.86
C SER A 153 13.18 -9.48 12.65
N LEU A 154 13.22 -8.85 11.49
CA LEU A 154 12.74 -9.46 10.25
C LEU A 154 13.52 -10.74 9.92
N LEU A 155 14.85 -10.72 9.95
CA LEU A 155 15.65 -11.93 9.73
C LEU A 155 15.33 -13.06 10.73
N ASN A 156 15.05 -12.70 11.97
CA ASN A 156 14.66 -13.70 12.97
C ASN A 156 13.29 -14.33 12.64
N SER A 157 12.33 -13.54 12.13
CA SER A 157 11.02 -14.06 11.71
C SER A 157 11.08 -14.90 10.43
N MET A 158 12.14 -14.74 9.62
CA MET A 158 12.36 -15.50 8.39
C MET A 158 13.06 -16.85 8.62
N ARG A 159 13.62 -17.12 9.81
CA ARG A 159 14.49 -18.31 10.06
C ARG A 159 13.85 -19.65 9.75
N ASP A 160 12.54 -19.75 9.92
CA ASP A 160 11.79 -21.00 9.78
C ASP A 160 11.01 -21.09 8.45
N ALA A 161 11.17 -20.11 7.57
CA ALA A 161 10.48 -20.07 6.29
C ALA A 161 11.36 -19.47 5.19
N ASP A 162 11.61 -20.25 4.16
CA ASP A 162 12.22 -19.72 2.95
C ASP A 162 11.32 -18.65 2.36
N GLY A 163 11.90 -17.50 2.01
CA GLY A 163 11.15 -16.41 1.42
C GLY A 163 12.04 -15.30 0.89
N LEU A 164 11.49 -14.48 0.02
CA LEU A 164 12.20 -13.37 -0.60
C LEU A 164 11.73 -12.04 0.00
N ILE A 165 12.67 -11.16 0.30
CA ILE A 165 12.37 -9.79 0.72
C ILE A 165 12.01 -8.97 -0.50
N ILE A 166 10.87 -8.28 -0.43
CA ILE A 166 10.34 -7.42 -1.49
C ILE A 166 10.12 -6.01 -0.93
N SER A 167 10.51 -5.01 -1.69
CA SER A 167 10.24 -3.60 -1.36
C SER A 167 9.70 -2.84 -2.56
N ALA A 168 8.94 -1.79 -2.30
CA ALA A 168 8.65 -0.77 -3.29
C ALA A 168 9.87 0.16 -3.41
N GLY A 169 10.54 0.10 -4.56
CA GLY A 169 11.83 0.73 -4.75
C GLY A 169 12.96 0.06 -3.97
N GLU A 170 14.01 0.81 -3.69
CA GLU A 170 15.17 0.32 -2.95
C GLU A 170 14.84 0.06 -1.47
N LEU A 171 15.54 -0.90 -0.88
CA LEU A 171 15.45 -1.13 0.56
C LEU A 171 15.93 0.12 1.33
N PRO A 172 15.29 0.45 2.47
CA PRO A 172 15.75 1.54 3.31
C PRO A 172 17.24 1.39 3.67
N ALA A 173 18.01 2.44 3.45
CA ALA A 173 19.49 2.42 3.57
C ALA A 173 19.99 1.83 4.90
N HIS A 174 19.25 2.05 6.00
CA HIS A 174 19.59 1.52 7.32
C HIS A 174 19.46 -0.01 7.45
N SER A 175 18.81 -0.66 6.51
CA SER A 175 18.55 -2.12 6.53
C SER A 175 19.43 -2.90 5.55
N VAL A 176 20.06 -2.23 4.59
CA VAL A 176 20.79 -2.87 3.47
C VAL A 176 21.87 -3.81 3.96
N ASP A 177 22.73 -3.36 4.87
CA ASP A 177 23.84 -4.19 5.38
C ASP A 177 23.35 -5.40 6.16
N CYS A 178 22.34 -5.21 7.02
CA CYS A 178 21.75 -6.29 7.82
C CYS A 178 21.09 -7.35 6.92
N LEU A 179 20.42 -6.92 5.86
CA LEU A 179 19.70 -7.78 4.93
C LEU A 179 20.55 -8.26 3.74
N ALA A 180 21.86 -7.98 3.73
CA ALA A 180 22.72 -8.24 2.57
C ALA A 180 22.70 -9.71 2.10
N LEU A 181 22.65 -10.66 3.03
CA LEU A 181 22.66 -12.11 2.75
C LEU A 181 21.27 -12.73 2.64
N ALA A 182 20.21 -11.99 2.89
CA ALA A 182 18.84 -12.48 2.73
C ALA A 182 18.46 -12.58 1.26
N GLY A 183 17.63 -13.56 0.91
CA GLY A 183 17.05 -13.68 -0.42
C GLY A 183 16.22 -12.45 -0.76
N LYS A 184 16.47 -11.84 -1.92
CA LYS A 184 15.73 -10.70 -2.41
C LYS A 184 14.97 -11.08 -3.67
N GLY A 185 13.73 -10.65 -3.76
CA GLY A 185 12.93 -10.79 -4.96
C GLY A 185 13.00 -9.54 -5.86
N PRO A 186 12.09 -9.43 -6.82
CA PRO A 186 12.02 -8.30 -7.73
C PRO A 186 11.74 -7.00 -6.96
N ILE A 187 12.29 -5.90 -7.45
CA ILE A 187 11.90 -4.56 -7.02
C ILE A 187 10.60 -4.20 -7.73
N VAL A 188 9.63 -3.71 -6.98
CA VAL A 188 8.33 -3.26 -7.50
C VAL A 188 8.16 -1.77 -7.22
N ASP A 189 7.13 -1.14 -7.78
CA ASP A 189 6.89 0.30 -7.59
C ASP A 189 5.86 0.62 -6.51
N GLY A 190 5.08 -0.37 -6.08
CA GLY A 190 4.01 -0.20 -5.10
C GLY A 190 2.80 0.56 -5.67
N ASP A 191 2.57 0.49 -6.98
CA ASP A 191 1.44 1.16 -7.64
C ASP A 191 0.10 0.68 -7.07
N PRO A 192 -0.71 1.58 -6.49
CA PRO A 192 -2.03 1.24 -5.95
C PRO A 192 -3.03 0.76 -7.02
N ALA A 193 -2.72 0.81 -8.31
CA ALA A 193 -3.51 0.19 -9.36
C ALA A 193 -3.78 -1.31 -9.10
N VAL A 194 -2.85 -1.98 -8.44
CA VAL A 194 -3.00 -3.39 -8.04
C VAL A 194 -4.18 -3.61 -7.08
N LEU A 195 -4.60 -2.59 -6.33
CA LEU A 195 -5.78 -2.66 -5.46
C LEU A 195 -7.05 -3.03 -6.25
N SER A 196 -7.17 -2.66 -7.52
CA SER A 196 -8.32 -3.04 -8.36
C SER A 196 -8.50 -4.56 -8.41
N ARG A 197 -7.42 -5.30 -8.59
CA ARG A 197 -7.43 -6.77 -8.65
C ARG A 197 -7.73 -7.38 -7.27
N ILE A 198 -7.01 -6.92 -6.25
CA ILE A 198 -7.17 -7.40 -4.86
C ILE A 198 -8.61 -7.18 -4.39
N VAL A 199 -9.13 -5.97 -4.54
CA VAL A 199 -10.49 -5.60 -4.13
C VAL A 199 -11.52 -6.43 -4.89
N SER A 200 -11.38 -6.54 -6.23
CA SER A 200 -12.31 -7.32 -7.05
C SER A 200 -12.32 -8.80 -6.66
N ALA A 201 -11.16 -9.39 -6.36
CA ALA A 201 -11.04 -10.78 -5.91
C ALA A 201 -11.74 -10.99 -4.56
N ARG A 202 -11.53 -10.09 -3.59
CA ARG A 202 -12.16 -10.17 -2.27
C ARG A 202 -13.67 -9.95 -2.34
N LEU A 203 -14.15 -8.99 -3.13
CA LEU A 203 -15.58 -8.78 -3.37
C LEU A 203 -16.24 -10.01 -4.00
N ALA A 204 -15.59 -10.64 -4.97
CA ALA A 204 -16.10 -11.85 -5.60
C ALA A 204 -16.21 -13.05 -4.64
N LYS A 205 -15.41 -13.05 -3.57
CA LYS A 205 -15.47 -14.05 -2.50
C LYS A 205 -16.46 -13.69 -1.38
N GLY A 206 -17.03 -12.48 -1.37
CA GLY A 206 -17.87 -11.97 -0.30
C GLY A 206 -17.10 -11.58 0.97
N GLU A 207 -15.81 -11.20 0.83
CA GLU A 207 -14.89 -10.85 1.92
C GLU A 207 -14.81 -9.32 2.12
N GLU A 208 -15.93 -8.63 2.08
CA GLU A 208 -15.97 -7.16 2.21
C GLU A 208 -15.40 -6.66 3.54
N GLU A 209 -15.45 -7.48 4.59
CA GLU A 209 -14.86 -7.15 5.90
C GLU A 209 -13.34 -6.96 5.85
N ARG A 210 -12.67 -7.50 4.83
CA ARG A 210 -11.23 -7.32 4.57
C ARG A 210 -10.91 -6.02 3.82
N LEU A 211 -11.91 -5.25 3.41
CA LEU A 211 -11.79 -4.06 2.55
C LEU A 211 -12.05 -2.75 3.30
N GLY A 212 -11.94 -2.77 4.62
CA GLY A 212 -12.08 -1.57 5.45
C GLY A 212 -11.00 -0.52 5.19
N THR A 213 -11.35 0.75 5.39
CA THR A 213 -10.44 1.89 5.21
C THR A 213 -9.87 2.41 6.52
N GLU A 214 -9.77 1.57 7.53
CA GLU A 214 -9.12 1.94 8.78
C GLU A 214 -7.60 1.87 8.66
N PRO A 215 -6.88 2.86 9.21
CA PRO A 215 -5.42 2.88 9.11
C PRO A 215 -4.77 1.74 9.90
N LEU A 216 -3.82 1.06 9.28
CA LEU A 216 -3.05 0.01 9.92
C LEU A 216 -1.93 0.61 10.77
N TYR A 217 -2.27 1.02 12.00
CA TYR A 217 -1.29 1.53 12.97
C TYR A 217 -0.62 0.39 13.72
N LEU A 218 0.61 0.06 13.33
CA LEU A 218 1.44 -0.94 14.04
C LEU A 218 2.23 -0.33 15.20
N ARG A 219 2.26 0.99 15.29
CA ARG A 219 2.82 1.75 16.41
C ARG A 219 1.76 2.64 17.03
N ARG A 220 1.83 2.83 18.36
CA ARG A 220 1.03 3.86 19.02
C ARG A 220 1.57 5.23 18.66
N PRO A 221 0.71 6.25 18.46
CA PRO A 221 1.14 7.64 18.33
C PRO A 221 1.94 8.04 19.58
N GLU A 222 3.13 8.62 19.41
CA GLU A 222 3.82 9.23 20.53
C GLU A 222 3.14 10.55 20.89
N ILE A 223 2.62 10.63 22.08
CA ILE A 223 2.19 11.90 22.68
C ILE A 223 3.46 12.54 23.24
N HIS A 224 3.97 13.57 22.58
CA HIS A 224 5.08 14.36 23.07
C HIS A 224 4.69 14.94 24.45
N GLY A 225 5.37 14.49 25.53
CA GLY A 225 5.21 15.02 26.87
C GLY A 225 4.79 14.04 27.96
N GLN A 226 4.60 12.76 27.70
CA GLN A 226 4.43 11.77 28.78
C GLN A 226 5.71 10.94 28.98
N PRO A 227 6.22 10.83 30.23
CA PRO A 227 7.31 9.89 30.54
C PRO A 227 6.85 8.46 30.27
N MET A 228 7.74 7.63 29.70
CA MET A 228 7.47 6.19 29.58
C MET A 228 7.34 5.59 31.00
N GLU A 229 6.15 5.16 31.38
CA GLU A 229 6.01 4.20 32.48
C GLU A 229 6.60 2.86 32.01
N ARG A 230 7.72 2.52 32.63
CA ARG A 230 8.31 1.18 32.51
C ARG A 230 7.43 0.22 33.32
N MET A 231 6.77 -0.70 32.68
CA MET A 231 6.33 -1.95 33.27
C MET A 231 7.34 -3.04 33.00
#